data_156ff986e43e37d6657471e8cd55e5cd
#
_entry.id   156ff986e43e37d6657471e8cd55e5cd
#
_cell.length_a   1.000
_cell.length_b   1.000
_cell.length_c   1.000
_cell.angle_alpha   90.00
_cell.angle_beta   90.00
_cell.angle_gamma   90.00
#
_symmetry.space_group_name_H-M   'P 1'
#
loop_
_entity.id
_entity.type
_entity.pdbx_description
1 polymer ?
#
loop_
_entity_poly.entity_id
_entity_poly.type
_entity_poly.pdbx_seq_one_letter_code
_entity_poly.pdbx_strand_id
1 'polypeptide(L)'
;MSYSVKLEKLAREKQKSREIVAEILRFGVSEQQKLDIIHGICLSLEDNDTLKDVSATLKKYREVINKEEETDNNVDDNKPKIILE
;
A
#
# COMPACT_ATOMS: atom_id res chain seq x y z
N MET A 1 7.64 36.84 -2.20
CA MET A 1 8.58 36.15 -2.91
C MET A 1 8.71 34.80 -2.47
N SER A 2 9.16 34.50 -1.30
CA SER A 2 9.36 33.15 -0.90
C SER A 2 8.08 32.33 -0.91
N TYR A 3 6.93 32.94 -0.71
CA TYR A 3 5.67 32.22 -0.73
C TYR A 3 5.39 31.65 -2.11
N SER A 4 5.56 32.44 -3.15
CA SER A 4 5.39 31.99 -4.52
C SER A 4 6.35 30.88 -4.89
N VAL A 5 7.60 31.04 -4.48
CA VAL A 5 8.61 30.03 -4.76
C VAL A 5 8.25 28.72 -4.09
N LYS A 6 7.76 28.79 -2.85
CA LYS A 6 7.35 27.57 -2.14
C LYS A 6 6.19 26.88 -2.81
N LEU A 7 5.22 27.64 -3.31
CA LEU A 7 4.09 27.06 -4.00
C LEU A 7 4.51 26.39 -5.29
N GLU A 8 5.41 27.01 -6.02
CA GLU A 8 5.90 26.40 -7.27
C GLU A 8 6.64 25.12 -6.99
N LYS A 9 7.46 25.12 -5.96
CA LYS A 9 8.21 23.93 -5.60
C LYS A 9 7.26 22.81 -5.21
N LEU A 10 6.25 23.11 -4.40
CA LEU A 10 5.29 22.13 -3.96
C LEU A 10 4.51 21.56 -5.15
N ALA A 11 4.13 22.41 -6.09
CA ALA A 11 3.40 21.95 -7.27
C ALA A 11 4.24 21.00 -8.10
N ARG A 12 5.54 21.32 -8.26
CA ARG A 12 6.42 20.44 -9.01
C ARG A 12 6.60 19.10 -8.31
N GLU A 13 6.71 19.13 -7.00
CA GLU A 13 6.86 17.89 -6.25
C GLU A 13 5.62 17.01 -6.36
N LYS A 14 4.45 17.63 -6.32
CA LYS A 14 3.22 16.86 -6.47
C LYS A 14 3.07 16.29 -7.86
N GLN A 15 3.48 17.05 -8.87
CA GLN A 15 3.44 16.54 -10.23
C GLN A 15 4.37 15.36 -10.39
N LYS A 16 5.57 15.45 -9.83
CA LYS A 16 6.51 14.35 -9.88
C LYS A 16 5.95 13.11 -9.20
N SER A 17 5.30 13.32 -8.05
CA SER A 17 4.67 12.20 -7.34
C SER A 17 3.63 11.50 -8.21
N ARG A 18 2.80 12.29 -8.88
CA ARG A 18 1.78 11.71 -9.76
C ARG A 18 2.40 10.94 -10.92
N GLU A 19 3.52 11.44 -11.44
CA GLU A 19 4.20 10.74 -12.51
C GLU A 19 4.76 9.41 -12.05
N ILE A 20 5.27 9.37 -10.83
CA ILE A 20 5.77 8.13 -10.27
C ILE A 20 4.64 7.14 -10.07
N VAL A 21 3.50 7.61 -9.55
CA VAL A 21 2.35 6.74 -9.37
C VAL A 21 1.90 6.18 -10.72
N ALA A 22 1.84 7.02 -11.76
CA ALA A 22 1.45 6.54 -13.07
C ALA A 22 2.41 5.48 -13.57
N GLU A 23 3.69 5.66 -13.30
CA GLU A 23 4.69 4.69 -13.71
C GLU A 23 4.47 3.36 -13.03
N ILE A 24 4.20 3.38 -11.73
CA ILE A 24 3.93 2.16 -10.97
C ILE A 24 2.71 1.45 -11.53
N LEU A 25 1.65 2.20 -11.82
CA LEU A 25 0.42 1.59 -12.30
C LEU A 25 0.57 0.98 -13.68
N ARG A 26 1.55 1.44 -14.45
CA ARG A 26 1.80 0.83 -15.77
C ARG A 26 2.29 -0.60 -15.67
N PHE A 27 2.81 -0.99 -14.52
CA PHE A 27 3.25 -2.37 -14.33
C PHE A 27 2.08 -3.34 -14.19
N GLY A 28 0.87 -2.83 -14.09
CA GLY A 28 -0.30 -3.71 -13.99
C GLY A 28 -0.37 -4.42 -12.66
N VAL A 29 -0.17 -3.67 -11.57
CA VAL A 29 -0.14 -4.26 -10.23
C VAL A 29 -1.56 -4.54 -9.75
N SER A 30 -1.69 -5.59 -8.96
CA SER A 30 -2.95 -5.97 -8.35
C SER A 30 -3.24 -5.08 -7.15
N GLU A 31 -4.45 -5.23 -6.61
CA GLU A 31 -4.83 -4.47 -5.43
C GLU A 31 -3.89 -4.76 -4.26
N GLN A 32 -3.60 -6.02 -4.04
CA GLN A 32 -2.71 -6.39 -2.95
C GLN A 32 -1.31 -5.85 -3.18
N GLN A 33 -0.83 -5.91 -4.42
CA GLN A 33 0.48 -5.36 -4.73
C GLN A 33 0.52 -3.86 -4.49
N LYS A 34 -0.57 -3.17 -4.80
CA LYS A 34 -0.62 -1.73 -4.53
C LYS A 34 -0.46 -1.46 -3.04
N LEU A 35 -1.15 -2.23 -2.21
CA LEU A 35 -1.02 -2.05 -0.77
C LEU A 35 0.38 -2.39 -0.28
N ASP A 36 1.00 -3.41 -0.85
CA ASP A 36 2.37 -3.76 -0.50
C ASP A 36 3.33 -2.64 -0.87
N ILE A 37 3.14 -2.05 -2.04
CA ILE A 37 3.99 -0.96 -2.49
C ILE A 37 3.84 0.25 -1.57
N ILE A 38 2.60 0.59 -1.24
CA ILE A 38 2.35 1.70 -0.34
C ILE A 38 3.01 1.44 1.01
N HIS A 39 2.89 0.22 1.50
CA HIS A 39 3.47 -0.11 2.79
C HIS A 39 5.00 -0.03 2.74
N GLY A 40 5.59 -0.50 1.65
CA GLY A 40 7.03 -0.41 1.49
C GLY A 40 7.52 1.03 1.50
N ILE A 41 6.79 1.90 0.81
CA ILE A 41 7.16 3.32 0.81
C ILE A 41 6.92 3.93 2.19
N CYS A 42 5.84 3.52 2.85
CA CYS A 42 5.53 4.00 4.19
C CYS A 42 6.68 3.76 5.16
N LEU A 43 7.34 2.61 5.04
CA LEU A 43 8.43 2.27 5.95
C LEU A 43 9.62 3.20 5.81
N SER A 44 9.69 3.97 4.74
CA SER A 44 10.77 4.93 4.56
C SER A 44 10.46 6.31 5.15
N LEU A 45 9.27 6.48 5.71
CA LEU A 45 8.91 7.76 6.31
C LEU A 45 9.79 8.04 7.51
N GLU A 46 10.17 9.31 7.67
CA GLU A 46 11.07 9.69 8.74
C GLU A 46 10.36 10.03 10.03
N ASP A 47 9.11 10.47 9.92
CA ASP A 47 8.35 10.80 11.12
C ASP A 47 7.76 9.52 11.71
N ASN A 48 8.18 9.19 12.92
CA ASN A 48 7.78 7.94 13.56
C ASN A 48 6.28 7.82 13.77
N ASP A 49 5.64 8.91 14.18
CA ASP A 49 4.21 8.86 14.44
C ASP A 49 3.44 8.60 13.16
N THR A 50 3.80 9.30 12.09
CA THR A 50 3.17 9.10 10.80
C THR A 50 3.40 7.68 10.29
N LEU A 51 4.62 7.19 10.43
CA LEU A 51 4.95 5.85 9.98
C LEU A 51 4.10 4.82 10.71
N LYS A 52 3.97 4.94 12.02
CA LYS A 52 3.21 3.98 12.81
C LYS A 52 1.72 4.03 12.46
N ASP A 53 1.17 5.22 12.33
CA ASP A 53 -0.26 5.35 12.04
C ASP A 53 -0.60 4.80 10.67
N VAL A 54 0.16 5.19 9.65
CA VAL A 54 -0.11 4.74 8.29
C VAL A 54 0.14 3.24 8.17
N SER A 55 1.22 2.76 8.76
CA SER A 55 1.57 1.35 8.71
C SER A 55 0.49 0.49 9.36
N ALA A 56 -0.03 0.93 10.51
CA ALA A 56 -1.07 0.18 11.20
C ALA A 56 -2.34 0.10 10.35
N THR A 57 -2.69 1.21 9.71
CA THR A 57 -3.87 1.24 8.85
C THR A 57 -3.70 0.31 7.66
N LEU A 58 -2.54 0.34 7.02
CA LEU A 58 -2.28 -0.52 5.87
C LEU A 58 -2.30 -1.99 6.26
N LYS A 59 -1.72 -2.31 7.39
CA LYS A 59 -1.69 -3.70 7.84
C LYS A 59 -3.09 -4.24 8.04
N LYS A 60 -3.97 -3.41 8.56
CA LYS A 60 -5.35 -3.82 8.78
C LYS A 60 -6.02 -4.26 7.48
N TYR A 61 -5.85 -3.49 6.42
CA TYR A 61 -6.46 -3.82 5.14
C TYR A 61 -5.79 -4.99 4.47
N ARG A 62 -4.50 -5.11 4.61
CA ARG A 62 -3.79 -6.24 4.02
C ARG A 62 -4.21 -7.55 4.67
N GLU A 63 -4.46 -7.53 5.97
CA GLU A 63 -4.90 -8.73 6.67
C GLU A 63 -6.28 -9.16 6.21
N VAL A 64 -7.16 -8.20 5.95
CA VAL A 64 -8.50 -8.52 5.47
C VAL A 64 -8.42 -9.23 4.11
N ILE A 65 -7.59 -8.72 3.21
CA ILE A 65 -7.44 -9.34 1.90
C ILE A 65 -6.87 -10.73 2.04
N ASN A 66 -5.88 -10.91 2.88
CA ASN A 66 -5.28 -12.22 3.07
C ASN A 66 -6.28 -13.22 3.64
N LYS A 67 -7.11 -12.77 4.56
CA LYS A 67 -8.13 -13.65 5.13
C LYS A 67 -9.12 -14.12 4.08
N GLU A 68 -9.50 -13.24 3.20
CA GLU A 68 -10.43 -13.60 2.14
C GLU A 68 -9.83 -14.65 1.23
N GLU A 69 -8.55 -14.50 0.91
CA GLU A 69 -7.88 -15.47 0.08
C GLU A 69 -7.77 -16.82 0.76
N GLU A 70 -7.48 -16.81 2.04
CA GLU A 70 -7.39 -18.05 2.79
C GLU A 70 -8.72 -18.76 2.85
N THR A 71 -9.80 -18.02 3.02
CA THR A 71 -11.13 -18.60 3.06
C THR A 71 -11.45 -19.28 1.74
N ASP A 72 -11.12 -18.65 0.64
CA ASP A 72 -11.34 -19.27 -0.67
C ASP A 72 -10.57 -20.55 -0.80
N ASN A 73 -9.33 -20.55 -0.36
CA ASN A 73 -8.52 -21.74 -0.43
C ASN A 73 -9.09 -22.86 0.43
N ASN A 74 -9.58 -22.53 1.59
CA ASN A 74 -10.16 -23.52 2.47
C ASN A 74 -11.39 -24.17 1.89
N VAL A 75 -12.20 -23.41 1.20
CA VAL A 75 -13.37 -23.95 0.55
C VAL A 75 -12.97 -25.00 -0.47
N ASP A 76 -11.96 -24.72 -1.23
CA ASP A 76 -11.48 -25.66 -2.20
C ASP A 76 -10.98 -26.92 -1.54
N ASP A 77 -10.28 -26.81 -0.46
CA ASP A 77 -9.64 -27.85 0.21
C ASP A 77 -10.54 -28.86 0.75
N ASN A 78 -11.36 -28.51 1.45
CA ASN A 78 -12.19 -29.41 2.09
C ASN A 78 -11.60 -30.72 2.43
N LYS A 79 -11.29 -31.01 2.63
CA LYS A 79 -10.68 -31.45 3.08
C LYS A 79 -10.28 -31.61 3.94
N PRO A 80 -10.28 -31.72 4.40
CA PRO A 80 -9.79 -31.48 5.34
C PRO A 80 -8.87 -31.32 5.77
N LYS A 81 -8.66 -31.00 5.69
CA LYS A 81 -7.96 -30.42 6.09
C LYS A 81 -7.44 -30.16 6.63
N ILE A 82 -7.44 -30.31 6.66
CA ILE A 82 -7.01 -29.61 7.00
C ILE A 82 -6.63 -29.34 7.53
N ILE A 83 -6.54 -29.67 7.65
CA ILE A 83 -6.21 -28.96 8.05
C ILE A 83 -5.81 -28.63 8.62
N LEU A 84 -5.68 -29.02 8.76
CA LEU A 84 -5.29 -28.26 9.18
C LEU A 84 -5.15 -27.92 9.73
N GLU A 85 -5.35 -28.44 9.91
CA GLU A 85 -5.23 -27.67 10.19
C GLU A 85 -4.96 -27.29 10.41
#